data_dfc32371564a9066edcf4b91dedd0802
#
_entry.id   dfc32371564a9066edcf4b91dedd0802
#
_cell.length_a   1.000
_cell.length_b   1.000
_cell.length_c   1.000
_cell.angle_alpha   90.00
_cell.angle_beta   90.00
_cell.angle_gamma   90.00
#
_symmetry.space_group_name_H-M   'P 1'
#
loop_
_entity.id
_entity.type
_entity.pdbx_description
1 polymer ?
#
loop_
_entity_poly.entity_id
_entity_poly.type
_entity_poly.pdbx_seq_one_letter_code
_entity_poly.pdbx_strand_id
1 'polypeptide(L)'
;MNKSDCIVFDDVTIAYGAEEAVRNVSFSVPIGEVFAIVGESGSGKSTLVRAAFGMLKQATIAGQILLNGIDISTLSDGDWRQLRGTEISMIFQNPSAYLNPNRTVENHFKDLFRAHGESYDASRIIDMLNLVHLDGGDRILQSYPFQLSGGMQQRLAIALSIILKPSIVFADEPTSALDILVQASVLDLLREVTQALGATVVIVTHNIKAAARIANSIGVMNKGQLVEVGPTEDVINHPTDEYTRVLLDSVMKVV
;
A
#
# COMPACT_ATOMS: atom_id res chain seq x y z
N MET A 1 -9.57 2.29 -22.20
CA MET A 1 -8.39 2.22 -21.32
C MET A 1 -7.40 3.27 -21.80
N ASN A 2 -7.09 4.24 -20.95
CA ASN A 2 -6.03 5.21 -21.24
C ASN A 2 -4.67 4.49 -21.16
N LYS A 3 -3.77 4.75 -22.12
CA LYS A 3 -2.41 4.18 -22.12
C LYS A 3 -1.54 4.61 -20.92
N SER A 4 -2.10 5.42 -20.02
CA SER A 4 -1.45 5.98 -18.84
C SER A 4 -1.81 5.28 -17.52
N ASP A 5 -2.70 4.27 -17.55
CA ASP A 5 -3.15 3.60 -16.33
C ASP A 5 -2.18 2.49 -15.93
N CYS A 6 -1.66 2.58 -14.71
CA CYS A 6 -0.69 1.64 -14.13
C CYS A 6 -1.41 0.43 -13.51
N ILE A 7 -2.56 0.68 -12.87
CA ILE A 7 -3.37 -0.34 -12.21
C ILE A 7 -4.79 -0.22 -12.75
N VAL A 8 -5.40 -1.35 -13.12
CA VAL A 8 -6.80 -1.38 -13.57
C VAL A 8 -7.51 -2.53 -12.86
N PHE A 9 -8.64 -2.23 -12.26
CA PHE A 9 -9.63 -3.20 -11.82
C PHE A 9 -10.84 -3.06 -12.74
N ASP A 10 -11.26 -4.15 -13.38
CA ASP A 10 -12.38 -4.18 -14.32
C ASP A 10 -13.37 -5.28 -13.94
N ASP A 11 -14.53 -4.85 -13.44
CA ASP A 11 -15.64 -5.70 -12.96
C ASP A 11 -15.19 -6.79 -11.96
N VAL A 12 -14.32 -6.41 -11.02
CA VAL A 12 -13.69 -7.36 -10.11
C VAL A 12 -14.64 -7.78 -9.00
N THR A 13 -14.88 -9.09 -8.91
CA THR A 13 -15.61 -9.74 -7.82
C THR A 13 -14.69 -10.76 -7.15
N ILE A 14 -14.62 -10.74 -5.81
CA ILE A 14 -13.78 -11.65 -5.03
C ILE A 14 -14.64 -12.35 -4.00
N ALA A 15 -14.65 -13.69 -4.03
CA ALA A 15 -15.47 -14.51 -3.15
C ALA A 15 -14.66 -15.59 -2.41
N TYR A 16 -15.05 -15.85 -1.16
CA TYR A 16 -14.60 -16.96 -0.33
C TYR A 16 -15.74 -17.96 -0.16
N GLY A 17 -15.75 -19.00 -0.99
CA GLY A 17 -16.88 -19.92 -1.07
C GLY A 17 -18.14 -19.20 -1.58
N ALA A 18 -19.19 -19.10 -0.75
CA ALA A 18 -20.44 -18.42 -1.10
C ALA A 18 -20.47 -16.93 -0.69
N GLU A 19 -19.46 -16.45 0.03
CA GLU A 19 -19.41 -15.07 0.52
C GLU A 19 -18.60 -14.18 -0.43
N GLU A 20 -19.25 -13.18 -1.02
CA GLU A 20 -18.60 -12.17 -1.85
C GLU A 20 -18.07 -11.02 -0.97
N ALA A 21 -16.75 -10.98 -0.79
CA ALA A 21 -16.08 -9.92 -0.05
C ALA A 21 -15.90 -8.64 -0.86
N VAL A 22 -15.85 -8.75 -2.21
CA VAL A 22 -15.77 -7.64 -3.18
C VAL A 22 -16.71 -7.94 -4.32
N ARG A 23 -17.46 -6.92 -4.80
CA ARG A 23 -18.53 -7.07 -5.81
C ARG A 23 -18.42 -6.01 -6.88
N ASN A 24 -18.20 -6.43 -8.13
CA ASN A 24 -18.24 -5.60 -9.33
C ASN A 24 -17.48 -4.26 -9.18
N VAL A 25 -16.25 -4.32 -8.69
CA VAL A 25 -15.41 -3.13 -8.46
C VAL A 25 -14.63 -2.82 -9.73
N SER A 26 -14.77 -1.56 -10.22
CA SER A 26 -14.05 -1.04 -11.38
C SER A 26 -13.46 0.32 -11.07
N PHE A 27 -12.15 0.47 -11.26
CA PHE A 27 -11.43 1.75 -11.23
C PHE A 27 -10.05 1.58 -11.87
N SER A 28 -9.41 2.70 -12.20
CA SER A 28 -8.02 2.71 -12.65
C SER A 28 -7.19 3.74 -11.89
N VAL A 29 -5.88 3.51 -11.84
CA VAL A 29 -4.91 4.40 -11.20
C VAL A 29 -3.84 4.78 -12.22
N PRO A 30 -3.71 6.08 -12.56
CA PRO A 30 -2.66 6.56 -13.46
C PRO A 30 -1.26 6.36 -12.87
N ILE A 31 -0.25 6.30 -13.77
CA ILE A 31 1.16 6.20 -13.37
C ILE A 31 1.56 7.38 -12.48
N GLY A 32 2.25 7.10 -11.38
CA GLY A 32 2.82 8.11 -10.49
C GLY A 32 1.81 8.78 -9.55
N GLU A 33 0.55 8.32 -9.53
CA GLU A 33 -0.48 8.82 -8.62
C GLU A 33 -0.58 8.02 -7.33
N VAL A 34 -1.09 8.69 -6.29
CA VAL A 34 -1.52 8.07 -5.04
C VAL A 34 -3.04 7.94 -5.07
N PHE A 35 -3.54 6.71 -5.03
CA PHE A 35 -4.97 6.38 -4.94
C PHE A 35 -5.28 5.83 -3.55
N ALA A 36 -6.26 6.39 -2.87
CA ALA A 36 -6.68 5.89 -1.57
C ALA A 36 -8.00 5.13 -1.64
N ILE A 37 -8.04 3.95 -1.04
CA ILE A 37 -9.28 3.18 -0.84
C ILE A 37 -9.69 3.35 0.62
N VAL A 38 -10.85 3.96 0.85
CA VAL A 38 -11.36 4.24 2.21
C VAL A 38 -12.70 3.53 2.47
N GLY A 39 -13.03 3.33 3.74
CA GLY A 39 -14.28 2.72 4.17
C GLY A 39 -14.13 2.02 5.53
N GLU A 40 -15.22 1.51 6.10
CA GLU A 40 -15.21 0.81 7.37
C GLU A 40 -14.42 -0.51 7.34
N SER A 41 -14.06 -1.01 8.53
CA SER A 41 -13.45 -2.34 8.65
C SER A 41 -14.40 -3.41 8.09
N GLY A 42 -13.85 -4.36 7.31
CA GLY A 42 -14.66 -5.39 6.66
C GLY A 42 -15.32 -4.97 5.33
N SER A 43 -15.12 -3.75 4.83
CA SER A 43 -15.71 -3.33 3.53
C SER A 43 -15.04 -3.92 2.29
N GLY A 44 -13.99 -4.77 2.42
CA GLY A 44 -13.34 -5.44 1.29
C GLY A 44 -12.03 -4.80 0.80
N LYS A 45 -11.61 -3.65 1.35
CA LYS A 45 -10.41 -2.90 0.92
C LYS A 45 -9.13 -3.71 0.89
N SER A 46 -8.78 -4.33 2.03
CA SER A 46 -7.57 -5.17 2.13
C SER A 46 -7.65 -6.41 1.26
N THR A 47 -8.86 -6.96 1.06
CA THR A 47 -9.10 -8.08 0.14
C THR A 47 -8.74 -7.68 -1.29
N LEU A 48 -9.19 -6.50 -1.74
CA LEU A 48 -8.93 -5.98 -3.08
C LEU A 48 -7.42 -5.81 -3.34
N VAL A 49 -6.70 -5.16 -2.42
CA VAL A 49 -5.26 -4.94 -2.54
C VAL A 49 -4.48 -6.25 -2.47
N ARG A 50 -4.86 -7.18 -1.58
CA ARG A 50 -4.22 -8.50 -1.48
C ARG A 50 -4.48 -9.36 -2.72
N ALA A 51 -5.63 -9.20 -3.40
CA ALA A 51 -5.88 -9.83 -4.69
C ALA A 51 -4.89 -9.33 -5.73
N ALA A 52 -4.75 -8.00 -5.87
CA ALA A 52 -3.80 -7.39 -6.80
C ALA A 52 -2.35 -7.79 -6.53
N PHE A 53 -1.98 -8.03 -5.27
CA PHE A 53 -0.65 -8.51 -4.89
C PHE A 53 -0.47 -10.04 -4.99
N GLY A 54 -1.51 -10.78 -5.41
CA GLY A 54 -1.48 -12.24 -5.57
C GLY A 54 -1.38 -13.01 -4.25
N MET A 55 -1.97 -12.50 -3.17
CA MET A 55 -1.89 -13.13 -1.84
C MET A 55 -3.12 -13.94 -1.44
N LEU A 56 -4.17 -13.96 -2.26
CA LEU A 56 -5.39 -14.69 -1.95
C LEU A 56 -5.33 -16.12 -2.48
N LYS A 57 -5.05 -17.09 -1.59
CA LYS A 57 -4.92 -18.51 -1.96
C LYS A 57 -6.24 -19.28 -2.03
N GLN A 58 -7.30 -18.81 -1.39
CA GLN A 58 -8.58 -19.53 -1.23
C GLN A 58 -9.78 -18.74 -1.75
N ALA A 59 -9.54 -17.64 -2.46
CA ALA A 59 -10.58 -16.84 -3.06
C ALA A 59 -10.71 -17.12 -4.56
N THR A 60 -11.93 -17.05 -5.07
CA THR A 60 -12.17 -16.94 -6.50
C THR A 60 -12.21 -15.47 -6.88
N ILE A 61 -11.54 -15.12 -7.97
CA ILE A 61 -11.52 -13.77 -8.53
C ILE A 61 -12.16 -13.85 -9.92
N ALA A 62 -13.23 -13.08 -10.12
CA ALA A 62 -13.84 -12.83 -11.42
C ALA A 62 -13.57 -11.38 -11.84
N GLY A 63 -13.70 -11.08 -13.13
CA GLY A 63 -13.27 -9.81 -13.70
C GLY A 63 -11.77 -9.81 -14.01
N GLN A 64 -11.18 -8.63 -14.19
CA GLN A 64 -9.79 -8.49 -14.60
C GLN A 64 -9.03 -7.50 -13.69
N ILE A 65 -7.81 -7.85 -13.31
CA ILE A 65 -6.87 -6.95 -12.63
C ILE A 65 -5.61 -6.87 -13.47
N LEU A 66 -5.27 -5.64 -13.91
CA LEU A 66 -4.06 -5.37 -14.69
C LEU A 66 -3.07 -4.56 -13.84
N LEU A 67 -1.82 -4.98 -13.85
CA LEU A 67 -0.68 -4.26 -13.28
C LEU A 67 0.32 -3.97 -14.41
N ASN A 68 0.58 -2.71 -14.70
CA ASN A 68 1.40 -2.29 -15.86
C ASN A 68 0.97 -2.97 -17.16
N GLY A 69 -0.34 -3.18 -17.35
CA GLY A 69 -0.91 -3.87 -18.50
C GLY A 69 -0.82 -5.41 -18.47
N ILE A 70 -0.25 -6.01 -17.43
CA ILE A 70 -0.16 -7.47 -17.24
C ILE A 70 -1.38 -7.94 -16.47
N ASP A 71 -2.14 -8.88 -17.02
CA ASP A 71 -3.25 -9.53 -16.32
C ASP A 71 -2.72 -10.51 -15.27
N ILE A 72 -3.05 -10.25 -14.01
CA ILE A 72 -2.57 -11.07 -12.90
C ILE A 72 -3.08 -12.52 -12.93
N SER A 73 -4.19 -12.78 -13.60
CA SER A 73 -4.77 -14.14 -13.75
C SER A 73 -3.87 -15.06 -14.59
N THR A 74 -2.98 -14.48 -15.41
CA THR A 74 -2.07 -15.22 -16.29
C THR A 74 -0.73 -15.57 -15.63
N LEU A 75 -0.47 -15.02 -14.42
CA LEU A 75 0.83 -15.13 -13.75
C LEU A 75 1.00 -16.48 -13.07
N SER A 76 2.12 -17.15 -13.36
CA SER A 76 2.58 -18.32 -12.62
C SER A 76 3.24 -17.92 -11.28
N ASP A 77 3.46 -18.90 -10.39
CA ASP A 77 4.22 -18.67 -9.16
C ASP A 77 5.64 -18.13 -9.41
N GLY A 78 6.24 -18.47 -10.55
CA GLY A 78 7.53 -17.97 -10.99
C GLY A 78 7.47 -16.49 -11.34
N ASP A 79 6.45 -16.08 -12.11
CA ASP A 79 6.23 -14.67 -12.49
C ASP A 79 5.96 -13.80 -11.27
N TRP A 80 5.14 -14.27 -10.33
CA TRP A 80 4.90 -13.58 -9.06
C TRP A 80 6.16 -13.33 -8.24
N ARG A 81 7.11 -14.29 -8.23
CA ARG A 81 8.39 -14.11 -7.52
C ARG A 81 9.27 -13.05 -8.17
N GLN A 82 9.22 -12.93 -9.50
CA GLN A 82 9.96 -11.90 -10.23
C GLN A 82 9.34 -10.51 -10.05
N LEU A 83 8.00 -10.41 -10.09
CA LEU A 83 7.30 -9.14 -9.96
C LEU A 83 7.39 -8.54 -8.56
N ARG A 84 7.23 -9.39 -7.52
CA ARG A 84 7.24 -8.89 -6.14
C ARG A 84 8.63 -8.41 -5.76
N GLY A 85 8.71 -7.21 -5.19
CA GLY A 85 9.91 -6.51 -4.79
C GLY A 85 10.49 -5.62 -5.88
N THR A 86 10.48 -6.02 -7.14
CA THR A 86 11.06 -5.27 -8.27
C THR A 86 10.05 -4.39 -9.00
N GLU A 87 8.87 -4.93 -9.32
CA GLU A 87 7.81 -4.19 -10.01
C GLU A 87 6.70 -3.76 -9.06
N ILE A 88 6.32 -4.65 -8.17
CA ILE A 88 5.27 -4.41 -7.18
C ILE A 88 5.78 -4.66 -5.78
N SER A 89 5.36 -3.84 -4.82
CA SER A 89 5.71 -3.99 -3.41
C SER A 89 4.51 -3.76 -2.51
N MET A 90 4.59 -4.24 -1.26
CA MET A 90 3.51 -4.10 -0.28
C MET A 90 4.05 -3.69 1.09
N ILE A 91 3.44 -2.64 1.64
CA ILE A 91 3.63 -2.18 3.03
C ILE A 91 2.43 -2.70 3.83
N PHE A 92 2.69 -3.55 4.80
CA PHE A 92 1.66 -4.17 5.64
C PHE A 92 1.35 -3.34 6.89
N GLN A 93 0.18 -3.57 7.44
CA GLN A 93 -0.37 -2.87 8.60
C GLN A 93 0.52 -2.92 9.84
N ASN A 94 1.15 -4.05 10.12
CA ASN A 94 1.95 -4.25 11.33
C ASN A 94 3.36 -4.74 10.98
N PRO A 95 4.36 -3.84 10.93
CA PRO A 95 5.74 -4.20 10.58
C PRO A 95 6.36 -5.22 11.54
N SER A 96 6.02 -5.18 12.82
CA SER A 96 6.57 -6.14 13.79
C SER A 96 6.14 -7.59 13.54
N ALA A 97 5.07 -7.80 12.78
CA ALA A 97 4.60 -9.15 12.45
C ALA A 97 5.46 -9.87 11.38
N TYR A 98 6.18 -9.12 10.54
CA TYR A 98 6.98 -9.68 9.45
C TYR A 98 8.47 -9.32 9.50
N LEU A 99 8.87 -8.35 10.29
CA LEU A 99 10.28 -8.12 10.60
C LEU A 99 10.77 -9.23 11.55
N ASN A 100 11.78 -10.00 11.12
CA ASN A 100 12.32 -11.07 11.95
C ASN A 100 13.06 -10.47 13.17
N PRO A 101 12.58 -10.70 14.41
CA PRO A 101 13.18 -10.09 15.59
C PRO A 101 14.62 -10.55 15.88
N ASN A 102 15.05 -11.69 15.31
CA ASN A 102 16.39 -12.24 15.47
C ASN A 102 17.36 -11.82 14.36
N ARG A 103 16.95 -10.93 13.47
CA ARG A 103 17.77 -10.40 12.38
C ARG A 103 17.99 -8.90 12.59
N THR A 104 19.22 -8.43 12.37
CA THR A 104 19.49 -6.99 12.36
C THR A 104 18.86 -6.31 11.14
N VAL A 105 18.69 -5.00 11.17
CA VAL A 105 18.23 -4.20 10.03
C VAL A 105 19.07 -4.50 8.79
N GLU A 106 20.40 -4.50 8.91
CA GLU A 106 21.31 -4.83 7.82
C GLU A 106 21.01 -6.22 7.21
N ASN A 107 20.76 -7.22 8.07
CA ASN A 107 20.48 -8.56 7.61
C ASN A 107 19.14 -8.67 6.85
N HIS A 108 18.14 -7.85 7.16
CA HIS A 108 16.91 -7.79 6.38
C HIS A 108 17.20 -7.30 4.94
N PHE A 109 18.01 -6.27 4.78
CA PHE A 109 18.42 -5.81 3.45
C PHE A 109 19.28 -6.83 2.71
N LYS A 110 20.23 -7.50 3.40
CA LYS A 110 21.04 -8.57 2.80
C LYS A 110 20.17 -9.72 2.29
N ASP A 111 19.17 -10.12 3.07
CA ASP A 111 18.25 -11.18 2.67
C ASP A 111 17.38 -10.76 1.47
N LEU A 112 16.91 -9.51 1.47
CA LEU A 112 16.15 -8.95 0.35
C LEU A 112 16.98 -8.93 -0.95
N PHE A 113 18.18 -8.36 -0.92
CA PHE A 113 19.07 -8.31 -2.08
C PHE A 113 19.40 -9.72 -2.60
N ARG A 114 19.73 -10.64 -1.69
CA ARG A 114 19.98 -12.04 -2.07
C ARG A 114 18.78 -12.70 -2.73
N ALA A 115 17.56 -12.45 -2.23
CA ALA A 115 16.34 -13.02 -2.79
C ALA A 115 16.07 -12.56 -4.23
N HIS A 116 16.56 -11.36 -4.58
CA HIS A 116 16.39 -10.73 -5.90
C HIS A 116 17.66 -10.79 -6.79
N GLY A 117 18.71 -11.52 -6.36
CA GLY A 117 19.95 -11.63 -7.12
C GLY A 117 20.78 -10.35 -7.18
N GLU A 118 20.48 -9.38 -6.29
CA GLU A 118 21.21 -8.12 -6.19
C GLU A 118 22.43 -8.22 -5.27
N SER A 119 23.48 -7.47 -5.60
CA SER A 119 24.65 -7.36 -4.74
C SER A 119 24.35 -6.47 -3.53
N TYR A 120 24.97 -6.80 -2.38
CA TYR A 120 24.89 -5.96 -1.19
C TYR A 120 25.57 -4.60 -1.43
N ASP A 121 24.85 -3.51 -1.14
CA ASP A 121 25.33 -2.14 -1.27
C ASP A 121 24.94 -1.34 -0.01
N ALA A 122 25.92 -1.13 0.87
CA ALA A 122 25.72 -0.40 2.12
C ALA A 122 25.38 1.10 1.89
N SER A 123 25.95 1.71 0.86
CA SER A 123 25.69 3.10 0.51
C SER A 123 24.23 3.29 0.10
N ARG A 124 23.73 2.43 -0.80
CA ARG A 124 22.31 2.42 -1.22
C ARG A 124 21.36 2.23 -0.04
N ILE A 125 21.72 1.39 0.94
CA ILE A 125 20.90 1.17 2.12
C ILE A 125 20.88 2.44 3.00
N ILE A 126 22.03 3.05 3.24
CA ILE A 126 22.14 4.28 4.06
C ILE A 126 21.34 5.41 3.39
N ASP A 127 21.48 5.60 2.08
CA ASP A 127 20.70 6.60 1.32
C ASP A 127 19.19 6.35 1.45
N MET A 128 18.78 5.08 1.38
CA MET A 128 17.38 4.71 1.58
C MET A 128 16.88 4.97 3.00
N LEU A 129 17.69 4.65 4.02
CA LEU A 129 17.34 4.93 5.42
C LEU A 129 17.23 6.45 5.67
N ASN A 130 18.11 7.25 5.10
CA ASN A 130 18.01 8.71 5.16
C ASN A 130 16.76 9.23 4.45
N LEU A 131 16.40 8.68 3.27
CA LEU A 131 15.19 9.04 2.54
C LEU A 131 13.91 8.78 3.36
N VAL A 132 13.90 7.71 4.16
CA VAL A 132 12.75 7.43 5.05
C VAL A 132 12.90 8.08 6.43
N HIS A 133 13.81 9.02 6.61
CA HIS A 133 14.08 9.76 7.86
C HIS A 133 14.39 8.81 9.04
N LEU A 134 15.12 7.74 8.75
CA LEU A 134 15.61 6.79 9.75
C LEU A 134 17.12 6.99 9.92
N ASP A 135 17.47 8.16 10.48
CA ASP A 135 18.84 8.59 10.65
C ASP A 135 19.59 7.75 11.70
N GLY A 136 20.90 7.61 11.51
CA GLY A 136 21.77 6.93 12.46
C GLY A 136 22.72 5.92 11.84
N GLY A 137 22.68 5.76 10.51
CA GLY A 137 23.66 4.99 9.74
C GLY A 137 23.94 3.59 10.33
N ASP A 138 25.21 3.30 10.63
CA ASP A 138 25.64 2.00 11.13
C ASP A 138 24.94 1.57 12.41
N ARG A 139 24.58 2.52 13.30
CA ARG A 139 23.83 2.18 14.52
C ARG A 139 22.47 1.55 14.19
N ILE A 140 21.75 2.09 13.21
CA ILE A 140 20.46 1.54 12.78
C ILE A 140 20.67 0.20 12.09
N LEU A 141 21.67 0.08 11.24
CA LEU A 141 21.99 -1.18 10.55
C LEU A 141 22.25 -2.34 11.51
N GLN A 142 22.92 -2.08 12.62
CA GLN A 142 23.23 -3.09 13.64
C GLN A 142 22.09 -3.33 14.64
N SER A 143 21.04 -2.49 14.63
CA SER A 143 19.90 -2.63 15.54
C SER A 143 19.02 -3.82 15.11
N TYR A 144 18.35 -4.42 16.10
CA TYR A 144 17.28 -5.38 15.90
C TYR A 144 15.91 -4.66 15.85
N PRO A 145 14.89 -5.21 15.17
CA PRO A 145 13.58 -4.57 15.09
C PRO A 145 12.98 -4.18 16.45
N PHE A 146 13.11 -5.02 17.47
CA PHE A 146 12.58 -4.74 18.81
C PHE A 146 13.27 -3.57 19.54
N GLN A 147 14.42 -3.10 19.07
CA GLN A 147 15.13 -1.93 19.58
C GLN A 147 14.65 -0.62 18.92
N LEU A 148 13.81 -0.72 17.89
CA LEU A 148 13.24 0.41 17.17
C LEU A 148 11.84 0.73 17.70
N SER A 149 11.49 2.03 17.78
CA SER A 149 10.11 2.43 18.06
C SER A 149 9.16 1.98 16.95
N GLY A 150 7.84 1.95 17.21
CA GLY A 150 6.85 1.58 16.20
C GLY A 150 6.94 2.40 14.91
N GLY A 151 7.13 3.73 15.05
CA GLY A 151 7.35 4.60 13.89
C GLY A 151 8.65 4.30 13.14
N MET A 152 9.74 3.96 13.84
CA MET A 152 11.00 3.54 13.21
C MET A 152 10.85 2.20 12.49
N GLN A 153 10.13 1.24 13.07
CA GLN A 153 9.82 -0.04 12.41
C GLN A 153 8.99 0.17 11.13
N GLN A 154 8.02 1.10 11.16
CA GLN A 154 7.21 1.43 9.99
C GLN A 154 8.08 2.08 8.88
N ARG A 155 8.98 3.02 9.23
CA ARG A 155 9.93 3.62 8.29
C ARG A 155 10.88 2.58 7.71
N LEU A 156 11.36 1.64 8.51
CA LEU A 156 12.16 0.50 8.04
C LEU A 156 11.37 -0.38 7.06
N ALA A 157 10.10 -0.66 7.36
CA ALA A 157 9.24 -1.43 6.48
C ALA A 157 9.03 -0.74 5.12
N ILE A 158 8.83 0.59 5.13
CA ILE A 158 8.76 1.39 3.91
C ILE A 158 10.09 1.27 3.14
N ALA A 159 11.25 1.48 3.80
CA ALA A 159 12.56 1.38 3.18
C ALA A 159 12.79 0.02 2.49
N LEU A 160 12.47 -1.07 3.18
CA LEU A 160 12.56 -2.43 2.62
C LEU A 160 11.63 -2.63 1.42
N SER A 161 10.44 -2.02 1.45
CA SER A 161 9.45 -2.15 0.38
C SER A 161 9.84 -1.40 -0.90
N ILE A 162 10.66 -0.34 -0.80
CA ILE A 162 10.95 0.56 -1.93
C ILE A 162 12.41 0.56 -2.40
N ILE A 163 13.33 -0.08 -1.67
CA ILE A 163 14.75 -0.04 -2.02
C ILE A 163 15.07 -0.62 -3.41
N LEU A 164 14.25 -1.55 -3.89
CA LEU A 164 14.35 -2.09 -5.25
C LEU A 164 13.64 -1.23 -6.31
N LYS A 165 13.08 -0.07 -5.89
CA LYS A 165 12.41 0.93 -6.74
C LYS A 165 11.24 0.35 -7.53
N PRO A 166 10.26 -0.30 -6.86
CA PRO A 166 9.08 -0.82 -7.55
C PRO A 166 8.27 0.31 -8.20
N SER A 167 7.62 0.00 -9.33
CA SER A 167 6.73 0.94 -10.03
C SER A 167 5.36 1.07 -9.35
N ILE A 168 4.95 0.04 -8.58
CA ILE A 168 3.68 -0.01 -7.85
C ILE A 168 3.94 -0.35 -6.38
N VAL A 169 3.37 0.44 -5.47
CA VAL A 169 3.40 0.18 -4.03
C VAL A 169 1.98 0.07 -3.48
N PHE A 170 1.62 -1.08 -2.94
CA PHE A 170 0.40 -1.23 -2.16
C PHE A 170 0.69 -0.97 -0.68
N ALA A 171 -0.17 -0.24 0.03
CA ALA A 171 -0.04 0.03 1.46
C ALA A 171 -1.37 -0.30 2.17
N ASP A 172 -1.37 -1.42 2.91
CA ASP A 172 -2.56 -1.90 3.64
C ASP A 172 -2.52 -1.36 5.08
N GLU A 173 -3.29 -0.32 5.35
CA GLU A 173 -3.38 0.38 6.64
C GLU A 173 -2.02 0.75 7.26
N PRO A 174 -1.12 1.42 6.54
CA PRO A 174 0.29 1.59 6.93
C PRO A 174 0.49 2.41 8.22
N THR A 175 -0.55 3.00 8.78
CA THR A 175 -0.45 3.87 9.97
C THR A 175 -1.35 3.47 11.13
N SER A 176 -2.17 2.42 11.01
CA SER A 176 -3.19 2.07 12.02
C SER A 176 -2.64 1.68 13.39
N ALA A 177 -1.38 1.20 13.46
CA ALA A 177 -0.72 0.80 14.71
C ALA A 177 0.10 1.94 15.36
N LEU A 178 0.02 3.17 14.84
CA LEU A 178 0.84 4.30 15.26
C LEU A 178 -0.01 5.38 15.97
N ASP A 179 0.61 6.18 16.82
CA ASP A 179 -0.03 7.37 17.38
C ASP A 179 -0.26 8.46 16.31
N ILE A 180 -1.19 9.39 16.57
CA ILE A 180 -1.69 10.37 15.60
C ILE A 180 -0.57 11.23 15.00
N LEU A 181 0.44 11.62 15.79
CA LEU A 181 1.53 12.47 15.31
C LEU A 181 2.46 11.68 14.37
N VAL A 182 2.76 10.44 14.71
CA VAL A 182 3.58 9.55 13.88
C VAL A 182 2.85 9.15 12.62
N GLN A 183 1.51 8.93 12.68
CA GLN A 183 0.69 8.66 11.49
C GLN A 183 0.87 9.73 10.42
N ALA A 184 0.74 11.01 10.79
CA ALA A 184 0.89 12.12 9.86
C ALA A 184 2.27 12.12 9.19
N SER A 185 3.34 11.93 9.97
CA SER A 185 4.72 11.91 9.45
C SER A 185 4.99 10.73 8.51
N VAL A 186 4.39 9.56 8.75
CA VAL A 186 4.52 8.38 7.87
C VAL A 186 3.75 8.58 6.56
N LEU A 187 2.59 9.24 6.60
CA LEU A 187 1.84 9.57 5.38
C LEU A 187 2.59 10.58 4.51
N ASP A 188 3.15 11.63 5.12
CA ASP A 188 3.98 12.60 4.39
C ASP A 188 5.19 11.92 3.75
N LEU A 189 5.86 11.03 4.50
CA LEU A 189 6.96 10.23 3.97
C LEU A 189 6.52 9.36 2.77
N LEU A 190 5.39 8.68 2.83
CA LEU A 190 4.88 7.89 1.71
C LEU A 190 4.67 8.77 0.46
N ARG A 191 4.15 9.97 0.62
CA ARG A 191 3.98 10.93 -0.46
C ARG A 191 5.32 11.38 -1.05
N GLU A 192 6.29 11.76 -0.19
CA GLU A 192 7.63 12.18 -0.60
C GLU A 192 8.34 11.08 -1.39
N VAL A 193 8.31 9.85 -0.87
CA VAL A 193 8.92 8.68 -1.51
C VAL A 193 8.26 8.37 -2.86
N THR A 194 6.93 8.41 -2.92
CA THR A 194 6.17 8.19 -4.16
C THR A 194 6.62 9.19 -5.24
N GLN A 195 6.70 10.46 -4.88
CA GLN A 195 7.14 11.51 -5.80
C GLN A 195 8.61 11.34 -6.21
N ALA A 196 9.49 11.03 -5.26
CA ALA A 196 10.93 10.84 -5.54
C ALA A 196 11.22 9.65 -6.46
N LEU A 197 10.44 8.57 -6.36
CA LEU A 197 10.60 7.35 -7.15
C LEU A 197 9.74 7.32 -8.42
N GLY A 198 8.75 8.22 -8.54
CA GLY A 198 7.75 8.15 -9.60
C GLY A 198 6.85 6.91 -9.52
N ALA A 199 6.74 6.30 -8.33
CA ALA A 199 5.94 5.10 -8.12
C ALA A 199 4.45 5.41 -8.02
N THR A 200 3.60 4.49 -8.47
CA THR A 200 2.15 4.53 -8.25
C THR A 200 1.84 3.88 -6.92
N VAL A 201 1.02 4.53 -6.07
CA VAL A 201 0.68 4.00 -4.75
C VAL A 201 -0.82 3.77 -4.60
N VAL A 202 -1.22 2.60 -4.13
CA VAL A 202 -2.57 2.35 -3.63
C VAL A 202 -2.53 2.16 -2.13
N ILE A 203 -3.14 3.09 -1.39
CA ILE A 203 -3.22 3.04 0.07
C ILE A 203 -4.63 2.65 0.51
N VAL A 204 -4.70 1.69 1.43
CA VAL A 204 -5.94 1.33 2.13
C VAL A 204 -5.93 1.95 3.52
N THR A 205 -7.00 2.63 3.89
CA THR A 205 -7.17 3.18 5.24
C THR A 205 -8.66 3.28 5.61
N HIS A 206 -8.97 3.24 6.89
CA HIS A 206 -10.30 3.58 7.40
C HIS A 206 -10.44 5.09 7.72
N ASN A 207 -9.35 5.84 7.62
CA ASN A 207 -9.31 7.27 7.94
C ASN A 207 -9.30 8.13 6.67
N ILE A 208 -10.47 8.66 6.30
CA ILE A 208 -10.63 9.49 5.10
C ILE A 208 -9.82 10.80 5.16
N LYS A 209 -9.56 11.38 6.36
CA LYS A 209 -8.68 12.55 6.49
C LYS A 209 -7.23 12.20 6.19
N ALA A 210 -6.80 11.01 6.61
CA ALA A 210 -5.47 10.49 6.28
C ALA A 210 -5.33 10.30 4.76
N ALA A 211 -6.34 9.73 4.10
CA ALA A 211 -6.41 9.59 2.65
C ALA A 211 -6.34 10.95 1.94
N ALA A 212 -7.17 11.91 2.36
CA ALA A 212 -7.24 13.25 1.77
C ALA A 212 -5.91 14.02 1.84
N ARG A 213 -5.05 13.71 2.82
CA ARG A 213 -3.74 14.35 2.99
C ARG A 213 -2.76 14.02 1.87
N ILE A 214 -2.82 12.81 1.32
CA ILE A 214 -1.78 12.31 0.41
C ILE A 214 -2.28 11.85 -0.96
N ALA A 215 -3.56 11.47 -1.08
CA ALA A 215 -4.09 10.88 -2.30
C ALA A 215 -4.48 11.94 -3.34
N ASN A 216 -4.24 11.62 -4.61
CA ASN A 216 -4.75 12.38 -5.76
C ASN A 216 -6.23 12.06 -5.99
N SER A 217 -6.60 10.79 -5.82
CA SER A 217 -7.96 10.29 -6.00
C SER A 217 -8.34 9.33 -4.86
N ILE A 218 -9.63 9.29 -4.53
CA ILE A 218 -10.19 8.45 -3.47
C ILE A 218 -11.28 7.56 -4.05
N GLY A 219 -11.25 6.27 -3.68
CA GLY A 219 -12.35 5.34 -3.84
C GLY A 219 -12.94 5.00 -2.47
N VAL A 220 -14.26 5.12 -2.33
CA VAL A 220 -14.99 4.80 -1.09
C VAL A 220 -15.61 3.42 -1.23
N MET A 221 -15.25 2.50 -0.34
CA MET A 221 -15.81 1.15 -0.30
C MET A 221 -16.79 0.97 0.85
N ASN A 222 -17.95 0.41 0.52
CA ASN A 222 -18.98 0.01 1.49
C ASN A 222 -19.48 -1.40 1.17
N LYS A 223 -19.44 -2.31 2.14
CA LYS A 223 -19.98 -3.69 2.04
C LYS A 223 -19.60 -4.42 0.75
N GLY A 224 -18.32 -4.33 0.37
CA GLY A 224 -17.78 -5.01 -0.81
C GLY A 224 -17.94 -4.24 -2.12
N GLN A 225 -18.56 -3.10 -2.14
CA GLN A 225 -18.78 -2.30 -3.35
C GLN A 225 -18.01 -0.98 -3.31
N LEU A 226 -17.59 -0.49 -4.46
CA LEU A 226 -17.05 0.84 -4.64
C LEU A 226 -18.23 1.79 -4.90
N VAL A 227 -18.61 2.58 -3.87
CA VAL A 227 -19.81 3.42 -3.92
C VAL A 227 -19.54 4.81 -4.47
N GLU A 228 -18.30 5.29 -4.36
CA GLU A 228 -17.88 6.56 -4.93
C GLU A 228 -16.40 6.50 -5.30
N VAL A 229 -16.02 7.15 -6.42
CA VAL A 229 -14.64 7.28 -6.85
C VAL A 229 -14.45 8.61 -7.59
N GLY A 230 -13.38 9.31 -7.29
CA GLY A 230 -13.06 10.57 -7.95
C GLY A 230 -11.83 11.26 -7.40
N PRO A 231 -11.49 12.44 -7.95
CA PRO A 231 -10.47 13.32 -7.38
C PRO A 231 -10.73 13.56 -5.89
N THR A 232 -9.67 13.60 -5.10
CA THR A 232 -9.77 13.78 -3.64
C THR A 232 -10.61 15.01 -3.26
N GLU A 233 -10.42 16.14 -3.96
CA GLU A 233 -11.14 17.37 -3.69
C GLU A 233 -12.65 17.22 -3.89
N ASP A 234 -13.07 16.50 -4.94
CA ASP A 234 -14.49 16.29 -5.25
C ASP A 234 -15.14 15.36 -4.21
N VAL A 235 -14.50 14.22 -3.89
CA VAL A 235 -15.04 13.26 -2.92
C VAL A 235 -15.14 13.87 -1.52
N ILE A 236 -14.22 14.75 -1.12
CA ILE A 236 -14.23 15.39 0.20
C ILE A 236 -15.22 16.54 0.28
N ASN A 237 -15.26 17.42 -0.73
CA ASN A 237 -16.03 18.66 -0.66
C ASN A 237 -17.43 18.54 -1.28
N HIS A 238 -17.61 17.61 -2.21
CA HIS A 238 -18.84 17.42 -2.99
C HIS A 238 -19.26 15.94 -3.08
N PRO A 239 -19.33 15.20 -1.94
CA PRO A 239 -19.67 13.79 -1.94
C PRO A 239 -21.05 13.56 -2.54
N THR A 240 -21.14 12.60 -3.47
CA THR A 240 -22.39 12.26 -4.17
C THR A 240 -23.12 11.11 -3.49
N ASP A 241 -22.39 10.16 -2.92
CA ASP A 241 -22.95 8.99 -2.24
C ASP A 241 -23.32 9.30 -0.78
N GLU A 242 -24.43 8.75 -0.29
CA GLU A 242 -24.92 8.94 1.08
C GLU A 242 -23.94 8.38 2.12
N TYR A 243 -23.36 7.22 1.87
CA TYR A 243 -22.40 6.61 2.79
C TYR A 243 -21.11 7.45 2.89
N THR A 244 -20.65 8.03 1.79
CA THR A 244 -19.50 8.95 1.80
C THR A 244 -19.76 10.17 2.70
N ARG A 245 -20.98 10.75 2.65
CA ARG A 245 -21.37 11.86 3.53
C ARG A 245 -21.36 11.43 5.00
N VAL A 246 -21.93 10.28 5.32
CA VAL A 246 -21.94 9.73 6.69
C VAL A 246 -20.51 9.47 7.18
N LEU A 247 -19.64 8.92 6.34
CA LEU A 247 -18.24 8.68 6.66
C LEU A 247 -17.49 9.97 6.99
N LEU A 248 -17.68 11.03 6.19
CA LEU A 248 -17.09 12.36 6.41
C LEU A 248 -17.61 12.99 7.70
N ASP A 249 -18.92 12.96 7.94
CA ASP A 249 -19.56 13.53 9.12
C ASP A 249 -19.08 12.85 10.42
N SER A 250 -18.87 11.54 10.38
CA SER A 250 -18.38 10.77 11.54
C SER A 250 -16.99 11.21 11.99
N VAL A 251 -16.16 11.64 11.04
CA VAL A 251 -14.77 12.07 11.30
C VAL A 251 -14.69 13.56 11.66
N MET A 252 -15.67 14.38 11.26
CA MET A 252 -15.74 15.82 11.62
C MET A 252 -16.25 16.05 13.05
N LYS A 253 -16.97 15.09 13.65
CA LYS A 253 -17.51 15.20 15.02
C LYS A 253 -16.52 14.86 16.14
N VAL A 254 -15.29 14.46 15.79
CA VAL A 254 -14.24 14.04 16.74
C VAL A 254 -13.16 15.14 16.93
N VAL A 255 -13.49 16.40 16.62
CA VAL A 255 -12.61 17.56 16.90
C VAL A 255 -13.19 18.38 18.04
#